data_fc6e407348f1b263e38eefd4d35ab05b
#
_entry.id   fc6e407348f1b263e38eefd4d35ab05b
#
_cell.length_a   1.000
_cell.length_b   1.000
_cell.length_c   1.000
_cell.angle_alpha   90.00
_cell.angle_beta   90.00
_cell.angle_gamma   90.00
#
_symmetry.space_group_name_H-M   'P 1'
#
loop_
_entity.id
_entity.type
_entity.pdbx_description
1 polymer ?
#
loop_
_entity_poly.entity_id
_entity_poly.type
_entity_poly.pdbx_seq_one_letter_code
_entity_poly.pdbx_strand_id
1 'polypeptide(L)'
;MLNNSADTRRPWLAHYPPGVPDQIDEHSRETIADVLRHADTAFANRPAAESFGVRLTYGELMKTAEEVTTGLQRLGLQKGDRVALMMPNVMAYPAIMFGVLLGGFVVVNINPLYTARELTHQMNDSGARVLFVLENFAHTVQEALEELNAEMAVIVKPGDLIGFKGGIVNFVSRYIKRNVKPYKLPATLPFSNFLFFAKQGKFTPVEIGPDDMAFLQYTGGTTGRAKGAILLHRNIIANVNQCQAWLRSFAGERDDHVMVTALPLYHILALTACCLFVAKLGGCQILIPNPRDFPAFVKTIKKTRMTMIVVVNTLANALASRDDFKQVDFSQLSFAISGGMATQAAVAKKWKQVTGRPLIEGYGLSETSPVACVNRLDIEEFTGGVGYPVSSTDISIRNDKGEEVAIGETGEICIKGPQVMAGYWQQPEETAKSFTSDGYFRTGDVGLIAEDGLVRIADRIKDMILVSGFNVYPNEVEDVLAQHPNVAEAAVIGVPDQHSGEAVRAFVVSRDGRTMDDEEMRVWCREKLTGYKVPRQIETRASLPKTPVGKILRRELRDEVMRG
;
A
#
# COMPACT_ATOMS: atom_id res chain seq x y z
N MET A 1 1.61 -29.50 -32.54
CA MET A 1 2.78 -28.62 -32.85
C MET A 1 2.28 -27.21 -32.62
N LEU A 2 2.48 -26.68 -31.39
CA LEU A 2 2.16 -25.31 -31.06
C LEU A 2 3.34 -24.46 -31.53
N ASN A 3 3.09 -23.57 -32.49
CA ASN A 3 4.06 -22.56 -32.91
C ASN A 3 4.33 -21.60 -31.75
N ASN A 4 5.39 -21.88 -31.01
CA ASN A 4 6.00 -20.93 -30.07
C ASN A 4 6.88 -19.94 -30.89
N SER A 5 6.28 -19.03 -31.63
CA SER A 5 6.95 -17.75 -31.89
C SER A 5 6.88 -16.99 -30.54
N ALA A 6 7.94 -17.02 -29.78
CA ALA A 6 8.07 -16.19 -28.60
C ALA A 6 7.73 -14.75 -29.01
N ASP A 7 6.68 -14.18 -28.43
CA ASP A 7 6.35 -12.76 -28.67
C ASP A 7 7.52 -11.96 -28.07
N THR A 8 8.40 -11.49 -28.96
CA THR A 8 9.62 -10.76 -28.56
C THR A 8 9.32 -9.49 -27.78
N ARG A 9 8.05 -9.04 -27.76
CA ARG A 9 7.57 -7.89 -26.98
C ARG A 9 7.21 -8.23 -25.55
N ARG A 10 6.97 -9.54 -25.22
CA ARG A 10 6.56 -10.01 -23.90
C ARG A 10 7.46 -11.14 -23.38
N PRO A 11 8.77 -10.88 -23.21
CA PRO A 11 9.72 -11.93 -22.83
C PRO A 11 9.38 -12.58 -21.50
N TRP A 12 8.69 -11.89 -20.60
CA TRP A 12 8.30 -12.39 -19.28
C TRP A 12 7.33 -13.57 -19.31
N LEU A 13 6.53 -13.75 -20.38
CA LEU A 13 5.57 -14.85 -20.45
C LEU A 13 6.25 -16.23 -20.42
N ALA A 14 7.47 -16.33 -20.94
CA ALA A 14 8.26 -17.57 -20.89
C ALA A 14 8.72 -17.92 -19.46
N HIS A 15 8.69 -16.97 -18.54
CA HIS A 15 9.16 -17.11 -17.16
C HIS A 15 8.03 -17.17 -16.13
N TYR A 16 6.78 -17.18 -16.58
CA TYR A 16 5.65 -17.34 -15.68
C TYR A 16 5.71 -18.68 -14.94
N PRO A 17 5.32 -18.73 -13.65
CA PRO A 17 5.19 -19.99 -12.94
C PRO A 17 4.22 -20.92 -13.67
N PRO A 18 4.45 -22.25 -13.64
CA PRO A 18 3.52 -23.22 -14.22
C PRO A 18 2.09 -23.03 -13.69
N GLY A 19 1.12 -22.93 -14.59
CA GLY A 19 -0.30 -22.76 -14.23
C GLY A 19 -0.75 -21.32 -14.05
N VAL A 20 0.14 -20.33 -14.10
CA VAL A 20 -0.24 -18.91 -14.22
C VAL A 20 -0.66 -18.63 -15.67
N PRO A 21 -1.90 -18.18 -15.92
CA PRO A 21 -2.35 -17.86 -17.26
C PRO A 21 -1.74 -16.53 -17.74
N ASP A 22 -1.53 -16.40 -19.05
CA ASP A 22 -1.10 -15.14 -19.67
C ASP A 22 -2.14 -14.04 -19.45
N GLN A 23 -3.42 -14.41 -19.45
CA GLN A 23 -4.55 -13.51 -19.32
C GLN A 23 -5.54 -14.02 -18.26
N ILE A 24 -6.14 -13.07 -17.53
CA ILE A 24 -7.32 -13.32 -16.68
C ILE A 24 -8.60 -13.04 -17.50
N ASP A 25 -9.77 -13.41 -16.95
CA ASP A 25 -11.05 -13.00 -17.52
C ASP A 25 -11.29 -11.49 -17.29
N GLU A 26 -10.95 -10.69 -18.30
CA GLU A 26 -11.11 -9.23 -18.27
C GLU A 26 -12.58 -8.79 -18.43
N HIS A 27 -13.45 -9.69 -18.86
CA HIS A 27 -14.90 -9.45 -19.04
C HIS A 27 -15.73 -9.91 -17.85
N SER A 28 -15.07 -10.31 -16.76
CA SER A 28 -15.75 -10.67 -15.53
C SER A 28 -16.69 -9.56 -15.07
N ARG A 29 -17.93 -9.91 -14.77
CA ARG A 29 -18.93 -8.99 -14.21
C ARG A 29 -18.88 -8.97 -12.68
N GLU A 30 -17.96 -9.67 -12.08
CA GLU A 30 -17.77 -9.72 -10.63
C GLU A 30 -17.45 -8.34 -10.06
N THR A 31 -18.05 -8.04 -8.94
CA THR A 31 -17.83 -6.81 -8.18
C THR A 31 -17.23 -7.12 -6.80
N ILE A 32 -16.73 -6.11 -6.10
CA ILE A 32 -16.23 -6.29 -4.72
C ILE A 32 -17.36 -6.74 -3.77
N ALA A 33 -18.60 -6.30 -4.04
CA ALA A 33 -19.76 -6.75 -3.28
C ALA A 33 -19.99 -8.27 -3.46
N ASP A 34 -19.74 -8.82 -4.65
CA ASP A 34 -19.87 -10.25 -4.90
C ASP A 34 -18.79 -11.06 -4.20
N VAL A 35 -17.58 -10.52 -4.04
CA VAL A 35 -16.53 -11.15 -3.21
C VAL A 35 -17.02 -11.34 -1.77
N LEU A 36 -17.65 -10.33 -1.17
CA LEU A 36 -18.18 -10.45 0.19
C LEU A 36 -19.37 -11.41 0.26
N ARG A 37 -20.31 -11.35 -0.70
CA ARG A 37 -21.45 -12.29 -0.78
C ARG A 37 -20.99 -13.74 -0.93
N HIS A 38 -19.98 -13.96 -1.78
CA HIS A 38 -19.37 -15.29 -1.93
C HIS A 38 -18.72 -15.74 -0.62
N ALA A 39 -17.95 -14.87 0.03
CA ALA A 39 -17.28 -15.19 1.29
C ALA A 39 -18.29 -15.50 2.41
N ASP A 40 -19.41 -14.77 2.49
CA ASP A 40 -20.51 -15.07 3.42
C ASP A 40 -21.15 -16.44 3.12
N THR A 41 -21.39 -16.75 1.85
CA THR A 41 -22.03 -18.02 1.47
C THR A 41 -21.10 -19.21 1.68
N ALA A 42 -19.83 -19.11 1.25
CA ALA A 42 -18.89 -20.22 1.24
C ALA A 42 -18.14 -20.39 2.57
N PHE A 43 -17.95 -19.29 3.33
CA PHE A 43 -17.05 -19.23 4.48
C PHE A 43 -17.70 -18.57 5.72
N ALA A 44 -19.04 -18.52 5.83
CA ALA A 44 -19.77 -17.78 6.87
C ALA A 44 -19.19 -17.93 8.28
N ASN A 45 -18.81 -19.15 8.67
CA ASN A 45 -18.29 -19.48 10.00
C ASN A 45 -16.78 -19.36 10.13
N ARG A 46 -16.03 -19.06 9.04
CA ARG A 46 -14.58 -18.85 9.09
C ARG A 46 -14.25 -17.44 9.61
N PRO A 47 -13.16 -17.28 10.35
CA PRO A 47 -12.69 -15.95 10.74
C PRO A 47 -12.31 -15.10 9.51
N ALA A 48 -12.91 -13.93 9.35
CA ALA A 48 -12.54 -12.93 8.34
C ALA A 48 -11.44 -12.00 8.86
N ALA A 49 -11.52 -11.64 10.15
CA ALA A 49 -10.55 -10.76 10.78
C ALA A 49 -10.35 -11.10 12.25
N GLU A 50 -9.14 -10.82 12.76
CA GLU A 50 -8.82 -10.91 14.19
C GLU A 50 -8.13 -9.62 14.65
N SER A 51 -8.56 -9.07 15.79
CA SER A 51 -7.91 -7.94 16.46
C SER A 51 -8.02 -8.08 17.97
N PHE A 52 -6.95 -7.78 18.71
CA PHE A 52 -6.88 -7.96 20.17
C PHE A 52 -7.30 -9.35 20.67
N GLY A 53 -7.07 -10.40 19.85
CA GLY A 53 -7.45 -11.77 20.15
C GLY A 53 -8.96 -12.02 20.14
N VAL A 54 -9.72 -11.22 19.41
CA VAL A 54 -11.13 -11.42 19.10
C VAL A 54 -11.28 -11.60 17.59
N ARG A 55 -12.09 -12.58 17.19
CA ARG A 55 -12.35 -12.90 15.79
C ARG A 55 -13.73 -12.40 15.39
N LEU A 56 -13.81 -11.95 14.15
CA LEU A 56 -15.05 -11.63 13.44
C LEU A 56 -15.17 -12.63 12.28
N THR A 57 -16.27 -13.35 12.20
CA THR A 57 -16.52 -14.29 11.10
C THR A 57 -17.01 -13.58 9.84
N TYR A 58 -17.00 -14.26 8.68
CA TYR A 58 -17.55 -13.69 7.44
C TYR A 58 -19.04 -13.39 7.54
N GLY A 59 -19.83 -14.25 8.19
CA GLY A 59 -21.26 -13.99 8.42
C GLY A 59 -21.51 -12.76 9.31
N GLU A 60 -20.70 -12.57 10.37
CA GLU A 60 -20.77 -11.38 11.21
C GLU A 60 -20.29 -10.12 10.47
N LEU A 61 -19.27 -10.26 9.61
CA LEU A 61 -18.78 -9.19 8.73
C LEU A 61 -19.88 -8.75 7.75
N MET A 62 -20.51 -9.71 7.06
CA MET A 62 -21.62 -9.44 6.13
C MET A 62 -22.78 -8.73 6.82
N LYS A 63 -23.22 -9.27 7.96
CA LYS A 63 -24.29 -8.66 8.74
C LYS A 63 -23.97 -7.21 9.11
N THR A 64 -22.76 -6.94 9.58
CA THR A 64 -22.34 -5.57 9.95
C THR A 64 -22.25 -4.67 8.72
N ALA A 65 -21.77 -5.20 7.58
CA ALA A 65 -21.74 -4.47 6.31
C ALA A 65 -23.16 -4.08 5.84
N GLU A 66 -24.14 -4.98 5.93
CA GLU A 66 -25.55 -4.68 5.62
C GLU A 66 -26.13 -3.62 6.56
N GLU A 67 -25.80 -3.69 7.86
CA GLU A 67 -26.20 -2.66 8.82
C GLU A 67 -25.59 -1.29 8.45
N VAL A 68 -24.32 -1.25 8.04
CA VAL A 68 -23.67 -0.01 7.58
C VAL A 68 -24.35 0.54 6.32
N THR A 69 -24.59 -0.32 5.33
CA THR A 69 -25.33 0.07 4.11
C THR A 69 -26.70 0.66 4.47
N THR A 70 -27.47 -0.05 5.31
CA THR A 70 -28.82 0.38 5.73
C THR A 70 -28.77 1.75 6.43
N GLY A 71 -27.77 1.98 7.30
CA GLY A 71 -27.60 3.26 7.97
C GLY A 71 -27.33 4.40 6.99
N LEU A 72 -26.46 4.17 5.99
CA LEU A 72 -26.14 5.15 4.94
C LEU A 72 -27.35 5.44 4.05
N GLN A 73 -28.11 4.39 3.64
CA GLN A 73 -29.35 4.55 2.89
C GLN A 73 -30.39 5.38 3.66
N ARG A 74 -30.51 5.17 4.97
CA ARG A 74 -31.40 5.95 5.84
C ARG A 74 -30.97 7.41 6.03
N LEU A 75 -29.69 7.69 5.88
CA LEU A 75 -29.17 9.06 5.80
C LEU A 75 -29.42 9.70 4.43
N GLY A 76 -30.05 9.00 3.48
CA GLY A 76 -30.39 9.51 2.16
C GLY A 76 -29.23 9.46 1.15
N LEU A 77 -28.20 8.65 1.42
CA LEU A 77 -27.15 8.44 0.42
C LEU A 77 -27.69 7.61 -0.74
N GLN A 78 -27.23 7.95 -1.94
CA GLN A 78 -27.58 7.27 -3.19
C GLN A 78 -26.32 6.59 -3.77
N LYS A 79 -26.53 5.60 -4.65
CA LYS A 79 -25.46 4.97 -5.41
C LYS A 79 -24.51 6.03 -6.01
N GLY A 80 -23.20 5.84 -5.83
CA GLY A 80 -22.17 6.77 -6.27
C GLY A 80 -21.82 7.88 -5.27
N ASP A 81 -22.58 8.06 -4.18
CA ASP A 81 -22.19 8.97 -3.11
C ASP A 81 -20.90 8.50 -2.42
N ARG A 82 -20.05 9.45 -2.05
CA ARG A 82 -18.74 9.19 -1.45
C ARG A 82 -18.85 9.18 0.07
N VAL A 83 -18.18 8.16 0.66
CA VAL A 83 -18.08 7.96 2.11
C VAL A 83 -16.61 7.87 2.49
N ALA A 84 -16.17 8.74 3.38
CA ALA A 84 -14.79 8.80 3.81
C ALA A 84 -14.50 7.91 5.02
N LEU A 85 -13.36 7.23 5.01
CA LEU A 85 -12.87 6.37 6.09
C LEU A 85 -11.51 6.88 6.57
N MET A 86 -11.43 7.39 7.81
CA MET A 86 -10.23 7.93 8.44
C MET A 86 -9.87 7.11 9.68
N MET A 87 -9.32 5.92 9.49
CA MET A 87 -8.95 5.02 10.58
C MET A 87 -7.85 4.04 10.18
N PRO A 88 -7.02 3.57 11.15
CA PRO A 88 -6.05 2.50 10.94
C PRO A 88 -6.73 1.12 10.90
N ASN A 89 -5.92 0.04 10.99
CA ASN A 89 -6.38 -1.34 10.94
C ASN A 89 -7.15 -1.74 12.22
N VAL A 90 -8.36 -1.26 12.39
CA VAL A 90 -9.30 -1.64 13.45
C VAL A 90 -10.37 -2.59 12.91
N MET A 91 -11.02 -3.37 13.78
CA MET A 91 -12.01 -4.37 13.39
C MET A 91 -13.17 -3.78 12.57
N ALA A 92 -13.53 -2.53 12.85
CA ALA A 92 -14.62 -1.83 12.14
C ALA A 92 -14.26 -1.44 10.70
N TYR A 93 -12.95 -1.33 10.34
CA TYR A 93 -12.55 -0.88 9.01
C TYR A 93 -13.10 -1.77 7.88
N PRO A 94 -12.83 -3.10 7.85
CA PRO A 94 -13.36 -3.95 6.78
C PRO A 94 -14.89 -3.96 6.76
N ALA A 95 -15.58 -3.94 7.90
CA ALA A 95 -17.02 -3.95 7.97
C ALA A 95 -17.64 -2.66 7.37
N ILE A 96 -17.07 -1.50 7.68
CA ILE A 96 -17.53 -0.21 7.13
C ILE A 96 -17.21 -0.15 5.63
N MET A 97 -15.99 -0.50 5.21
CA MET A 97 -15.59 -0.51 3.82
C MET A 97 -16.54 -1.37 2.96
N PHE A 98 -16.74 -2.62 3.36
CA PHE A 98 -17.65 -3.51 2.63
C PHE A 98 -19.11 -3.00 2.66
N GLY A 99 -19.55 -2.41 3.77
CA GLY A 99 -20.89 -1.84 3.84
C GLY A 99 -21.08 -0.64 2.92
N VAL A 100 -20.07 0.20 2.75
CA VAL A 100 -20.08 1.29 1.76
C VAL A 100 -20.19 0.71 0.34
N LEU A 101 -19.35 -0.27 0.01
CA LEU A 101 -19.32 -0.88 -1.32
C LEU A 101 -20.59 -1.69 -1.62
N LEU A 102 -21.17 -2.37 -0.62
CA LEU A 102 -22.40 -3.16 -0.77
C LEU A 102 -23.63 -2.28 -1.09
N GLY A 103 -23.60 -1.03 -0.65
CA GLY A 103 -24.61 -0.02 -0.97
C GLY A 103 -24.38 0.70 -2.31
N GLY A 104 -23.34 0.33 -3.07
CA GLY A 104 -22.97 1.02 -4.30
C GLY A 104 -22.40 2.42 -4.07
N PHE A 105 -21.97 2.72 -2.84
CA PHE A 105 -21.29 3.97 -2.49
C PHE A 105 -19.80 3.86 -2.78
N VAL A 106 -19.11 5.00 -2.82
CA VAL A 106 -17.67 5.09 -3.12
C VAL A 106 -16.87 5.30 -1.83
N VAL A 107 -15.88 4.47 -1.60
CA VAL A 107 -14.96 4.62 -0.46
C VAL A 107 -13.90 5.67 -0.77
N VAL A 108 -13.75 6.64 0.14
CA VAL A 108 -12.66 7.62 0.12
C VAL A 108 -11.74 7.33 1.30
N ASN A 109 -10.61 6.71 1.04
CA ASN A 109 -9.65 6.40 2.09
C ASN A 109 -8.85 7.63 2.49
N ILE A 110 -8.86 7.97 3.78
CA ILE A 110 -8.13 9.11 4.34
C ILE A 110 -7.07 8.62 5.32
N ASN A 111 -5.86 9.13 5.17
CA ASN A 111 -4.80 8.89 6.14
C ASN A 111 -5.14 9.52 7.50
N PRO A 112 -5.24 8.72 8.59
CA PRO A 112 -5.60 9.25 9.91
C PRO A 112 -4.61 10.26 10.48
N LEU A 113 -3.39 10.33 9.95
CA LEU A 113 -2.34 11.25 10.41
C LEU A 113 -2.32 12.57 9.61
N TYR A 114 -3.28 12.80 8.73
CA TYR A 114 -3.40 14.06 8.02
C TYR A 114 -3.69 15.22 8.98
N THR A 115 -3.18 16.39 8.63
CA THR A 115 -3.53 17.66 9.25
C THR A 115 -4.97 18.05 8.90
N ALA A 116 -5.54 19.00 9.64
CA ALA A 116 -6.85 19.55 9.34
C ALA A 116 -6.95 20.07 7.88
N ARG A 117 -5.92 20.76 7.40
CA ARG A 117 -5.86 21.27 6.01
C ARG A 117 -5.90 20.16 4.95
N GLU A 118 -5.15 19.05 5.16
CA GLU A 118 -5.14 17.91 4.24
C GLU A 118 -6.48 17.17 4.26
N LEU A 119 -7.08 17.02 5.45
CA LEU A 119 -8.41 16.45 5.61
C LEU A 119 -9.46 17.29 4.88
N THR A 120 -9.48 18.60 5.10
CA THR A 120 -10.39 19.55 4.43
C THR A 120 -10.27 19.43 2.92
N HIS A 121 -9.03 19.46 2.42
CA HIS A 121 -8.82 19.34 0.97
C HIS A 121 -9.42 18.03 0.42
N GLN A 122 -9.09 16.89 1.02
CA GLN A 122 -9.53 15.60 0.49
C GLN A 122 -11.06 15.39 0.62
N MET A 123 -11.66 15.83 1.72
CA MET A 123 -13.12 15.75 1.93
C MET A 123 -13.88 16.58 0.91
N ASN A 124 -13.45 17.84 0.70
CA ASN A 124 -14.14 18.77 -0.18
C ASN A 124 -13.90 18.43 -1.66
N ASP A 125 -12.68 18.02 -2.04
CA ASP A 125 -12.37 17.57 -3.41
C ASP A 125 -13.14 16.31 -3.78
N SER A 126 -13.19 15.31 -2.89
CA SER A 126 -13.95 14.08 -3.12
C SER A 126 -15.47 14.29 -3.07
N GLY A 127 -15.94 15.33 -2.37
CA GLY A 127 -17.34 15.55 -2.06
C GLY A 127 -17.94 14.44 -1.18
N ALA A 128 -17.13 13.88 -0.26
CA ALA A 128 -17.61 12.86 0.66
C ALA A 128 -18.63 13.44 1.65
N ARG A 129 -19.82 12.82 1.74
CA ARG A 129 -20.94 13.30 2.54
C ARG A 129 -20.87 12.83 4.00
N VAL A 130 -20.39 11.59 4.22
CA VAL A 130 -20.26 10.99 5.56
C VAL A 130 -18.80 10.63 5.80
N LEU A 131 -18.32 10.92 7.02
CA LEU A 131 -16.97 10.58 7.46
C LEU A 131 -17.03 9.58 8.63
N PHE A 132 -16.50 8.38 8.44
CA PHE A 132 -16.19 7.47 9.54
C PHE A 132 -14.78 7.75 10.03
N VAL A 133 -14.64 8.18 11.28
CA VAL A 133 -13.36 8.56 11.86
C VAL A 133 -13.09 7.83 13.18
N LEU A 134 -11.86 7.31 13.35
CA LEU A 134 -11.48 6.77 14.65
C LEU A 134 -11.39 7.90 15.69
N GLU A 135 -11.92 7.67 16.88
CA GLU A 135 -12.01 8.65 17.98
C GLU A 135 -10.68 9.35 18.29
N ASN A 136 -9.57 8.65 18.08
CA ASN A 136 -8.21 9.18 18.27
C ASN A 136 -7.90 10.41 17.39
N PHE A 137 -8.58 10.53 16.26
CA PHE A 137 -8.37 11.60 15.27
C PHE A 137 -9.54 12.58 15.19
N ALA A 138 -10.52 12.46 16.08
CA ALA A 138 -11.68 13.34 16.10
C ALA A 138 -11.32 14.83 16.34
N HIS A 139 -10.21 15.10 17.05
CA HIS A 139 -9.71 16.46 17.22
C HIS A 139 -9.28 17.11 15.89
N THR A 140 -8.69 16.35 14.96
CA THR A 140 -8.33 16.86 13.63
C THR A 140 -9.58 17.22 12.82
N VAL A 141 -10.66 16.44 12.97
CA VAL A 141 -11.95 16.76 12.35
C VAL A 141 -12.54 18.03 12.96
N GLN A 142 -12.41 18.23 14.28
CA GLN A 142 -12.83 19.46 14.94
C GLN A 142 -12.06 20.69 14.43
N GLU A 143 -10.74 20.56 14.25
CA GLU A 143 -9.90 21.64 13.71
C GLU A 143 -10.26 22.01 12.26
N ALA A 144 -10.79 21.05 11.49
CA ALA A 144 -11.22 21.24 10.11
C ALA A 144 -12.69 21.66 9.97
N LEU A 145 -13.48 21.65 11.04
CA LEU A 145 -14.95 21.64 11.02
C LEU A 145 -15.58 22.79 10.23
N GLU A 146 -15.06 23.98 10.34
CA GLU A 146 -15.61 25.18 9.68
C GLU A 146 -15.48 25.15 8.16
N GLU A 147 -14.51 24.37 7.65
CA GLU A 147 -14.19 24.26 6.22
C GLU A 147 -14.69 22.93 5.60
N LEU A 148 -15.18 21.99 6.44
CA LEU A 148 -15.64 20.69 5.97
C LEU A 148 -17.07 20.73 5.44
N ASN A 149 -17.28 20.19 4.23
CA ASN A 149 -18.60 20.03 3.62
C ASN A 149 -19.26 18.69 3.99
N ALA A 150 -18.89 18.05 5.10
CA ALA A 150 -19.48 16.79 5.54
C ALA A 150 -20.82 16.99 6.24
N GLU A 151 -21.80 16.15 5.92
CA GLU A 151 -23.14 16.18 6.55
C GLU A 151 -23.12 15.54 7.94
N MET A 152 -22.27 14.53 8.14
CA MET A 152 -22.18 13.77 9.39
C MET A 152 -20.79 13.14 9.58
N ALA A 153 -20.33 13.10 10.84
CA ALA A 153 -19.21 12.28 11.26
C ALA A 153 -19.67 11.14 12.17
N VAL A 154 -19.30 9.91 11.83
CA VAL A 154 -19.52 8.71 12.66
C VAL A 154 -18.24 8.38 13.40
N ILE A 155 -18.29 8.44 14.74
CA ILE A 155 -17.13 8.21 15.60
C ILE A 155 -16.97 6.72 15.88
N VAL A 156 -15.92 6.14 15.35
CA VAL A 156 -15.52 4.74 15.56
C VAL A 156 -14.53 4.67 16.72
N LYS A 157 -14.65 3.68 17.59
CA LYS A 157 -13.70 3.44 18.69
C LYS A 157 -12.82 2.22 18.38
N PRO A 158 -11.57 2.18 18.91
CA PRO A 158 -10.66 1.05 18.69
C PRO A 158 -11.25 -0.31 19.11
N GLY A 159 -12.16 -0.29 20.08
CA GLY A 159 -12.82 -1.48 20.61
C GLY A 159 -14.18 -1.82 20.00
N ASP A 160 -14.60 -1.12 18.96
CA ASP A 160 -15.85 -1.46 18.29
C ASP A 160 -15.73 -2.81 17.56
N LEU A 161 -16.79 -3.61 17.58
CA LEU A 161 -16.90 -4.97 17.04
C LEU A 161 -16.01 -6.04 17.71
N ILE A 162 -15.35 -5.75 18.85
CA ILE A 162 -14.58 -6.77 19.60
C ILE A 162 -15.25 -7.17 20.93
N GLY A 163 -16.57 -7.11 20.98
CA GLY A 163 -17.37 -7.59 22.09
C GLY A 163 -17.05 -6.89 23.44
N PHE A 164 -17.16 -7.62 24.55
CA PHE A 164 -16.94 -7.06 25.88
C PHE A 164 -15.50 -6.52 26.08
N LYS A 165 -14.51 -7.11 25.40
CA LYS A 165 -13.12 -6.59 25.43
C LYS A 165 -13.01 -5.19 24.86
N GLY A 166 -13.94 -4.80 24.00
CA GLY A 166 -13.98 -3.47 23.40
C GLY A 166 -14.07 -2.35 24.42
N GLY A 167 -14.85 -2.52 25.49
CA GLY A 167 -14.91 -1.57 26.59
C GLY A 167 -13.54 -1.37 27.26
N ILE A 168 -12.79 -2.45 27.47
CA ILE A 168 -11.45 -2.39 28.06
C ILE A 168 -10.48 -1.68 27.10
N VAL A 169 -10.48 -2.04 25.82
CA VAL A 169 -9.62 -1.41 24.80
C VAL A 169 -9.89 0.09 24.70
N ASN A 170 -11.16 0.49 24.69
CA ASN A 170 -11.56 1.90 24.64
C ASN A 170 -11.12 2.65 25.90
N PHE A 171 -11.29 2.05 27.09
CA PHE A 171 -10.84 2.63 28.35
C PHE A 171 -9.32 2.81 28.37
N VAL A 172 -8.57 1.78 28.00
CA VAL A 172 -7.10 1.83 27.93
C VAL A 172 -6.62 2.89 26.93
N SER A 173 -7.23 2.93 25.73
CA SER A 173 -6.88 3.91 24.70
C SER A 173 -7.11 5.34 25.20
N ARG A 174 -8.26 5.61 25.81
CA ARG A 174 -8.68 6.96 26.20
C ARG A 174 -8.01 7.44 27.48
N TYR A 175 -7.98 6.62 28.53
CA TYR A 175 -7.60 7.06 29.89
C TYR A 175 -6.19 6.65 30.31
N ILE A 176 -5.69 5.49 29.85
CA ILE A 176 -4.35 5.01 30.21
C ILE A 176 -3.31 5.50 29.20
N LYS A 177 -3.50 5.18 27.91
CA LYS A 177 -2.58 5.62 26.85
C LYS A 177 -2.78 7.08 26.44
N ARG A 178 -3.91 7.69 26.81
CA ARG A 178 -4.29 9.08 26.50
C ARG A 178 -4.19 9.38 25.00
N ASN A 179 -4.53 8.41 24.15
CA ASN A 179 -4.46 8.55 22.69
C ASN A 179 -5.62 9.38 22.12
N VAL A 180 -6.63 9.70 22.93
CA VAL A 180 -7.80 10.49 22.51
C VAL A 180 -7.67 11.88 23.11
N LYS A 181 -7.41 12.87 22.27
CA LYS A 181 -7.46 14.29 22.66
C LYS A 181 -8.92 14.71 22.87
N PRO A 182 -9.21 15.67 23.77
CA PRO A 182 -10.55 16.23 23.91
C PRO A 182 -11.06 16.80 22.58
N TYR A 183 -12.32 16.56 22.27
CA TYR A 183 -12.98 17.12 21.08
C TYR A 183 -14.45 17.44 21.37
N LYS A 184 -14.99 18.40 20.62
CA LYS A 184 -16.41 18.77 20.59
C LYS A 184 -16.83 18.88 19.13
N LEU A 185 -17.60 17.92 18.65
CA LEU A 185 -18.09 17.88 17.29
C LEU A 185 -19.62 17.91 17.31
N PRO A 186 -20.27 18.91 16.73
CA PRO A 186 -21.70 18.86 16.45
C PRO A 186 -21.98 17.80 15.37
N ALA A 187 -23.20 17.36 15.24
CA ALA A 187 -23.64 16.38 14.22
C ALA A 187 -22.77 15.10 14.15
N THR A 188 -22.42 14.54 15.32
CA THR A 188 -21.70 13.27 15.40
C THR A 188 -22.57 12.17 15.98
N LEU A 189 -22.32 10.95 15.51
CA LEU A 189 -22.98 9.75 15.99
C LEU A 189 -21.92 8.70 16.35
N PRO A 190 -21.88 8.16 17.59
CA PRO A 190 -21.07 6.98 17.89
C PRO A 190 -21.43 5.82 16.96
N PHE A 191 -20.45 5.02 16.53
CA PHE A 191 -20.67 3.92 15.60
C PHE A 191 -21.72 2.91 16.11
N SER A 192 -21.73 2.62 17.41
CA SER A 192 -22.77 1.79 18.03
C SER A 192 -24.18 2.37 17.87
N ASN A 193 -24.33 3.68 17.99
CA ASN A 193 -25.60 4.36 17.81
C ASN A 193 -25.99 4.42 16.32
N PHE A 194 -25.01 4.57 15.43
CA PHE A 194 -25.23 4.47 13.98
C PHE A 194 -25.75 3.07 13.59
N LEU A 195 -25.16 1.99 14.13
CA LEU A 195 -25.67 0.63 13.91
C LEU A 195 -27.07 0.44 14.53
N PHE A 196 -27.33 1.02 15.70
CA PHE A 196 -28.71 1.00 16.28
C PHE A 196 -29.72 1.75 15.41
N PHE A 197 -29.34 2.92 14.90
CA PHE A 197 -30.14 3.65 13.91
C PHE A 197 -30.38 2.82 12.65
N ALA A 198 -29.35 2.16 12.12
CA ALA A 198 -29.44 1.30 10.95
C ALA A 198 -30.45 0.16 11.13
N LYS A 199 -30.48 -0.50 12.29
CA LYS A 199 -31.40 -1.61 12.61
C LYS A 199 -32.88 -1.24 12.60
N GLN A 200 -33.23 0.03 12.63
CA GLN A 200 -34.60 0.51 12.49
C GLN A 200 -35.06 0.60 11.03
N GLY A 201 -34.15 0.38 10.07
CA GLY A 201 -34.41 0.33 8.64
C GLY A 201 -34.37 -1.11 8.10
N LYS A 202 -34.52 -1.21 6.79
CA LYS A 202 -34.36 -2.47 6.06
C LYS A 202 -33.29 -2.28 4.98
N PHE A 203 -32.39 -3.23 4.90
CA PHE A 203 -31.41 -3.28 3.82
C PHE A 203 -32.10 -3.34 2.46
N THR A 204 -31.71 -2.44 1.57
CA THR A 204 -32.22 -2.41 0.20
C THR A 204 -31.05 -2.74 -0.74
N PRO A 205 -31.09 -3.91 -1.40
CA PRO A 205 -30.07 -4.26 -2.38
C PRO A 205 -29.97 -3.22 -3.50
N VAL A 206 -28.74 -2.95 -3.93
CA VAL A 206 -28.44 -2.03 -5.03
C VAL A 206 -27.74 -2.83 -6.13
N GLU A 207 -28.12 -2.59 -7.38
CA GLU A 207 -27.41 -3.14 -8.52
C GLU A 207 -26.07 -2.42 -8.70
N ILE A 208 -24.97 -3.19 -8.65
CA ILE A 208 -23.61 -2.70 -8.75
C ILE A 208 -22.97 -3.36 -9.98
N GLY A 209 -22.44 -2.55 -10.89
CA GLY A 209 -21.76 -3.03 -12.08
C GLY A 209 -20.24 -2.94 -11.96
N PRO A 210 -19.50 -3.61 -12.84
CA PRO A 210 -18.02 -3.58 -12.85
C PRO A 210 -17.46 -2.18 -13.15
N ASP A 211 -18.19 -1.34 -13.86
CA ASP A 211 -17.80 0.02 -14.22
C ASP A 211 -18.21 1.07 -13.16
N ASP A 212 -18.88 0.68 -12.10
CA ASP A 212 -19.15 1.57 -10.99
C ASP A 212 -17.85 1.90 -10.24
N MET A 213 -17.76 3.13 -9.74
CA MET A 213 -16.64 3.57 -8.93
C MET A 213 -16.67 2.90 -7.55
N ALA A 214 -15.59 2.21 -7.20
CA ALA A 214 -15.43 1.59 -5.89
C ALA A 214 -14.66 2.48 -4.91
N PHE A 215 -13.56 3.07 -5.38
CA PHE A 215 -12.69 3.89 -4.55
C PHE A 215 -12.27 5.18 -5.25
N LEU A 216 -12.15 6.24 -4.46
CA LEU A 216 -11.29 7.38 -4.74
C LEU A 216 -10.06 7.25 -3.86
N GLN A 217 -8.98 6.80 -4.46
CA GLN A 217 -7.72 6.58 -3.74
C GLN A 217 -6.78 7.76 -3.95
N TYR A 218 -6.61 8.58 -2.92
CA TYR A 218 -5.77 9.77 -3.01
C TYR A 218 -4.29 9.41 -2.93
N THR A 219 -3.51 9.97 -3.85
CA THR A 219 -2.06 9.78 -3.92
C THR A 219 -1.35 11.08 -3.67
N GLY A 220 -0.21 11.03 -2.98
CA GLY A 220 0.66 12.19 -2.82
C GLY A 220 1.28 12.58 -4.16
N GLY A 221 0.64 13.48 -4.88
CA GLY A 221 1.12 13.96 -6.17
C GLY A 221 2.48 14.65 -6.11
N THR A 222 3.19 14.63 -7.22
CA THR A 222 4.48 15.36 -7.41
C THR A 222 4.31 16.87 -7.37
N THR A 223 3.10 17.37 -7.63
CA THR A 223 2.72 18.80 -7.72
C THR A 223 2.28 19.42 -6.39
N GLY A 224 2.31 18.66 -5.28
CA GLY A 224 2.03 19.17 -3.94
C GLY A 224 0.62 18.97 -3.43
N ARG A 225 -0.40 18.75 -4.28
CA ARG A 225 -1.76 18.38 -3.87
C ARG A 225 -2.05 16.93 -4.20
N ALA A 226 -2.65 16.19 -3.26
CA ALA A 226 -3.07 14.82 -3.49
C ALA A 226 -4.18 14.78 -4.56
N LYS A 227 -4.09 13.78 -5.47
CA LYS A 227 -5.05 13.54 -6.54
C LYS A 227 -5.81 12.24 -6.26
N GLY A 228 -7.12 12.21 -6.49
CA GLY A 228 -7.94 11.03 -6.32
C GLY A 228 -7.90 10.13 -7.56
N ALA A 229 -7.22 8.99 -7.50
CA ALA A 229 -7.30 7.97 -8.55
C ALA A 229 -8.68 7.30 -8.50
N ILE A 230 -9.37 7.25 -9.64
CA ILE A 230 -10.67 6.59 -9.79
C ILE A 230 -10.43 5.10 -10.01
N LEU A 231 -10.77 4.27 -9.03
CA LEU A 231 -10.69 2.83 -9.12
C LEU A 231 -12.10 2.24 -9.20
N LEU A 232 -12.38 1.61 -10.33
CA LEU A 232 -13.65 0.94 -10.58
C LEU A 232 -13.66 -0.45 -9.96
N HIS A 233 -14.84 -1.04 -9.74
CA HIS A 233 -14.95 -2.41 -9.25
C HIS A 233 -14.13 -3.37 -10.13
N ARG A 234 -14.21 -3.26 -11.46
CA ARG A 234 -13.44 -4.09 -12.41
C ARG A 234 -11.92 -3.97 -12.25
N ASN A 235 -11.40 -2.78 -11.95
CA ASN A 235 -9.95 -2.60 -11.78
C ASN A 235 -9.43 -3.38 -10.57
N ILE A 236 -10.13 -3.26 -9.44
CA ILE A 236 -9.78 -3.96 -8.20
C ILE A 236 -9.95 -5.48 -8.36
N ILE A 237 -11.06 -5.93 -8.95
CA ILE A 237 -11.33 -7.37 -9.14
C ILE A 237 -10.31 -7.99 -10.10
N ALA A 238 -9.94 -7.29 -11.18
CA ALA A 238 -8.86 -7.74 -12.06
C ALA A 238 -7.57 -7.98 -11.27
N ASN A 239 -7.19 -7.04 -10.41
CA ASN A 239 -5.97 -7.17 -9.62
C ASN A 239 -6.06 -8.28 -8.56
N VAL A 240 -7.21 -8.45 -7.91
CA VAL A 240 -7.44 -9.59 -7.00
C VAL A 240 -7.33 -10.92 -7.74
N ASN A 241 -7.89 -11.04 -8.94
CA ASN A 241 -7.83 -12.25 -9.76
C ASN A 241 -6.40 -12.53 -10.27
N GLN A 242 -5.64 -11.49 -10.64
CA GLN A 242 -4.21 -11.59 -10.97
C GLN A 242 -3.41 -12.15 -9.80
N CYS A 243 -3.60 -11.59 -8.58
CA CYS A 243 -2.95 -12.10 -7.37
C CYS A 243 -3.35 -13.55 -7.06
N GLN A 244 -4.63 -13.92 -7.28
CA GLN A 244 -5.11 -15.28 -7.06
C GLN A 244 -4.49 -16.27 -8.05
N ALA A 245 -4.33 -15.90 -9.32
CA ALA A 245 -3.67 -16.73 -10.32
C ALA A 245 -2.22 -17.04 -9.93
N TRP A 246 -1.49 -16.03 -9.45
CA TRP A 246 -0.10 -16.20 -8.97
C TRP A 246 -0.03 -17.07 -7.72
N LEU A 247 -0.93 -16.89 -6.75
CA LEU A 247 -0.93 -17.68 -5.53
C LEU A 247 -1.23 -19.16 -5.80
N ARG A 248 -2.24 -19.45 -6.64
CA ARG A 248 -2.64 -20.84 -6.93
C ARG A 248 -1.52 -21.68 -7.52
N SER A 249 -0.67 -21.08 -8.33
CA SER A 249 0.47 -21.77 -8.93
C SER A 249 1.50 -22.26 -7.90
N PHE A 250 1.54 -21.64 -6.73
CA PHE A 250 2.50 -21.91 -5.66
C PHE A 250 1.89 -22.63 -4.45
N ALA A 251 0.76 -22.15 -3.95
CA ALA A 251 0.14 -22.64 -2.72
C ALA A 251 -0.84 -23.82 -2.95
N GLY A 252 -1.14 -24.16 -4.21
CA GLY A 252 -2.14 -25.16 -4.53
C GLY A 252 -3.52 -24.81 -3.97
N GLU A 253 -4.23 -25.82 -3.44
CA GLU A 253 -5.57 -25.67 -2.87
C GLU A 253 -5.56 -25.41 -1.35
N ARG A 254 -4.50 -24.77 -0.82
CA ARG A 254 -4.47 -24.40 0.60
C ARG A 254 -5.66 -23.51 0.92
N ASP A 255 -6.36 -23.76 2.03
CA ASP A 255 -7.56 -23.04 2.43
C ASP A 255 -7.47 -22.36 3.82
N ASP A 256 -6.32 -22.50 4.51
CA ASP A 256 -6.07 -21.96 5.85
C ASP A 256 -5.22 -20.68 5.82
N HIS A 257 -5.56 -19.76 4.92
CA HIS A 257 -4.81 -18.51 4.74
C HIS A 257 -4.95 -17.56 5.93
N VAL A 258 -3.81 -17.13 6.51
CA VAL A 258 -3.73 -16.16 7.60
C VAL A 258 -2.75 -15.06 7.21
N MET A 259 -3.28 -13.88 6.95
CA MET A 259 -2.54 -12.69 6.54
C MET A 259 -2.28 -11.76 7.72
N VAL A 260 -1.01 -11.48 8.02
CA VAL A 260 -0.67 -10.41 8.97
C VAL A 260 -0.77 -9.05 8.26
N THR A 261 -1.82 -8.29 8.63
CA THR A 261 -2.14 -6.99 8.05
C THR A 261 -1.54 -5.87 8.88
N ALA A 262 -0.24 -5.63 8.66
CA ALA A 262 0.51 -4.58 9.34
C ALA A 262 0.52 -3.25 8.57
N LEU A 263 0.45 -3.30 7.24
CA LEU A 263 0.33 -2.11 6.41
C LEU A 263 -1.08 -1.53 6.51
N PRO A 264 -1.23 -0.19 6.43
CA PRO A 264 -2.53 0.45 6.65
C PRO A 264 -3.54 0.11 5.56
N LEU A 265 -4.75 -0.29 5.95
CA LEU A 265 -5.85 -0.60 5.02
C LEU A 265 -6.35 0.61 4.24
N TYR A 266 -6.12 1.84 4.71
CA TYR A 266 -6.41 3.04 3.92
C TYR A 266 -5.45 3.24 2.74
N HIS A 267 -4.39 2.44 2.64
CA HIS A 267 -3.48 2.41 1.50
C HIS A 267 -3.80 1.22 0.59
N ILE A 268 -3.83 1.45 -0.73
CA ILE A 268 -4.30 0.47 -1.72
C ILE A 268 -3.57 -0.88 -1.65
N LEU A 269 -2.26 -0.89 -1.33
CA LEU A 269 -1.50 -2.13 -1.22
C LEU A 269 -2.09 -3.08 -0.17
N ALA A 270 -2.33 -2.59 1.04
CA ALA A 270 -2.93 -3.41 2.09
C ALA A 270 -4.42 -3.66 1.83
N LEU A 271 -5.13 -2.67 1.28
CA LEU A 271 -6.54 -2.79 0.92
C LEU A 271 -6.77 -3.97 -0.03
N THR A 272 -6.03 -4.03 -1.14
CA THR A 272 -6.18 -5.10 -2.12
C THR A 272 -5.52 -6.39 -1.66
N ALA A 273 -4.22 -6.37 -1.31
CA ALA A 273 -3.46 -7.59 -1.03
C ALA A 273 -3.76 -8.20 0.35
N CYS A 274 -4.08 -7.40 1.37
CA CYS A 274 -4.32 -7.93 2.73
C CYS A 274 -5.79 -8.01 3.11
N CYS A 275 -6.71 -7.29 2.42
CA CYS A 275 -8.13 -7.33 2.74
C CYS A 275 -8.95 -8.01 1.65
N LEU A 276 -9.04 -7.43 0.46
CA LEU A 276 -9.93 -7.93 -0.59
C LEU A 276 -9.48 -9.30 -1.13
N PHE A 277 -8.18 -9.46 -1.38
CA PHE A 277 -7.61 -10.73 -1.81
C PHE A 277 -7.81 -11.84 -0.76
N VAL A 278 -7.58 -11.52 0.53
CA VAL A 278 -7.80 -12.47 1.63
C VAL A 278 -9.27 -12.84 1.76
N ALA A 279 -10.19 -11.89 1.58
CA ALA A 279 -11.63 -12.16 1.56
C ALA A 279 -12.03 -13.09 0.39
N LYS A 280 -11.43 -12.90 -0.80
CA LYS A 280 -11.62 -13.78 -1.97
C LYS A 280 -11.20 -15.23 -1.70
N LEU A 281 -10.16 -15.42 -0.86
CA LEU A 281 -9.65 -16.74 -0.47
C LEU A 281 -10.39 -17.37 0.73
N GLY A 282 -11.30 -16.65 1.40
CA GLY A 282 -11.90 -17.09 2.67
C GLY A 282 -10.88 -17.17 3.81
N GLY A 283 -9.80 -16.39 3.75
CA GLY A 283 -8.73 -16.33 4.74
C GLY A 283 -9.03 -15.37 5.90
N CYS A 284 -8.13 -15.32 6.88
CA CYS A 284 -8.23 -14.46 8.06
C CYS A 284 -7.18 -13.35 8.03
N GLN A 285 -7.60 -12.12 8.30
CA GLN A 285 -6.72 -10.96 8.49
C GLN A 285 -6.39 -10.78 9.96
N ILE A 286 -5.11 -10.75 10.32
CA ILE A 286 -4.66 -10.35 11.65
C ILE A 286 -4.35 -8.86 11.62
N LEU A 287 -5.29 -8.07 12.10
CA LEU A 287 -5.21 -6.61 12.05
C LEU A 287 -4.22 -6.09 13.09
N ILE A 288 -3.22 -5.35 12.66
CA ILE A 288 -2.23 -4.67 13.51
C ILE A 288 -2.56 -3.17 13.50
N PRO A 289 -3.20 -2.63 14.55
CA PRO A 289 -3.63 -1.24 14.59
C PRO A 289 -2.46 -0.23 14.60
N ASN A 290 -1.35 -0.59 15.23
CA ASN A 290 -0.15 0.24 15.29
C ASN A 290 1.10 -0.62 15.03
N PRO A 291 1.61 -0.69 13.80
CA PRO A 291 2.80 -1.48 13.47
C PRO A 291 4.10 -0.94 14.07
N ARG A 292 4.10 0.28 14.64
CA ARG A 292 5.25 0.89 15.32
C ARG A 292 5.35 0.47 16.80
N ASP A 293 4.28 -0.05 17.39
CA ASP A 293 4.30 -0.69 18.71
C ASP A 293 4.82 -2.13 18.53
N PHE A 294 6.14 -2.25 18.25
CA PHE A 294 6.78 -3.54 17.97
C PHE A 294 6.57 -4.59 19.05
N PRO A 295 6.65 -4.29 20.37
CA PRO A 295 6.36 -5.28 21.41
C PRO A 295 4.95 -5.87 21.30
N ALA A 296 3.93 -5.03 21.09
CA ALA A 296 2.55 -5.47 20.90
C ALA A 296 2.37 -6.25 19.59
N PHE A 297 3.03 -5.81 18.52
CA PHE A 297 3.02 -6.48 17.23
C PHE A 297 3.61 -7.90 17.34
N VAL A 298 4.84 -8.02 17.83
CA VAL A 298 5.51 -9.32 17.98
C VAL A 298 4.74 -10.25 18.91
N LYS A 299 4.17 -9.72 20.02
CA LYS A 299 3.30 -10.48 20.92
C LYS A 299 2.06 -11.04 20.20
N THR A 300 1.50 -10.30 19.24
CA THR A 300 0.35 -10.74 18.45
C THR A 300 0.75 -11.87 17.52
N ILE A 301 1.81 -11.70 16.72
CA ILE A 301 2.22 -12.69 15.73
C ILE A 301 2.78 -13.97 16.35
N LYS A 302 3.39 -13.92 17.54
CA LYS A 302 3.79 -15.14 18.29
C LYS A 302 2.62 -16.09 18.61
N LYS A 303 1.40 -15.57 18.62
CA LYS A 303 0.18 -16.36 18.87
C LYS A 303 -0.56 -16.74 17.59
N THR A 304 -0.02 -16.32 16.44
CA THR A 304 -0.68 -16.43 15.14
C THR A 304 0.09 -17.43 14.28
N ARG A 305 -0.61 -18.39 13.70
CA ARG A 305 -0.06 -19.28 12.66
C ARG A 305 -0.11 -18.55 11.31
N MET A 306 0.71 -17.50 11.16
CA MET A 306 0.71 -16.70 9.94
C MET A 306 1.21 -17.51 8.75
N THR A 307 0.52 -17.37 7.63
CA THR A 307 0.90 -17.96 6.35
C THR A 307 1.42 -16.94 5.36
N MET A 308 1.01 -15.69 5.53
CA MET A 308 1.32 -14.58 4.63
C MET A 308 1.58 -13.29 5.42
N ILE A 309 2.50 -12.49 4.93
CA ILE A 309 2.73 -11.13 5.44
C ILE A 309 3.12 -10.21 4.29
N VAL A 310 2.61 -8.98 4.31
CA VAL A 310 3.05 -7.90 3.42
C VAL A 310 3.75 -6.84 4.25
N VAL A 311 4.95 -6.49 3.86
CA VAL A 311 5.81 -5.51 4.54
C VAL A 311 6.34 -4.46 3.58
N VAL A 312 6.89 -3.38 4.11
CA VAL A 312 7.78 -2.46 3.41
C VAL A 312 9.21 -2.66 3.93
N ASN A 313 10.22 -2.25 3.17
CA ASN A 313 11.63 -2.41 3.52
C ASN A 313 11.96 -1.98 4.97
N THR A 314 11.46 -0.82 5.39
CA THR A 314 11.71 -0.29 6.75
C THR A 314 11.08 -1.15 7.84
N LEU A 315 9.88 -1.68 7.62
CA LEU A 315 9.21 -2.58 8.57
C LEU A 315 9.95 -3.94 8.65
N ALA A 316 10.33 -4.49 7.49
CA ALA A 316 11.10 -5.73 7.42
C ALA A 316 12.43 -5.62 8.17
N ASN A 317 13.18 -4.53 7.95
CA ASN A 317 14.44 -4.26 8.66
C ASN A 317 14.23 -4.13 10.18
N ALA A 318 13.23 -3.37 10.59
CA ALA A 318 12.92 -3.17 12.00
C ALA A 318 12.55 -4.48 12.71
N LEU A 319 11.68 -5.30 12.11
CA LEU A 319 11.29 -6.60 12.65
C LEU A 319 12.46 -7.59 12.70
N ALA A 320 13.18 -7.78 11.59
CA ALA A 320 14.30 -8.71 11.50
C ALA A 320 15.48 -8.34 12.44
N SER A 321 15.54 -7.09 12.91
CA SER A 321 16.55 -6.62 13.86
C SER A 321 16.25 -6.98 15.32
N ARG A 322 15.04 -7.46 15.63
CA ARG A 322 14.55 -7.67 17.00
C ARG A 322 14.75 -9.11 17.46
N ASP A 323 15.25 -9.29 18.66
CA ASP A 323 15.46 -10.63 19.23
C ASP A 323 14.14 -11.34 19.57
N ASP A 324 13.11 -10.60 19.97
CA ASP A 324 11.80 -11.19 20.21
C ASP A 324 11.08 -11.66 18.92
N PHE A 325 11.36 -11.00 17.77
CA PHE A 325 10.85 -11.43 16.47
C PHE A 325 11.54 -12.71 15.98
N LYS A 326 12.84 -12.87 16.22
CA LYS A 326 13.58 -14.11 15.90
C LYS A 326 13.02 -15.37 16.60
N GLN A 327 12.21 -15.18 17.66
CA GLN A 327 11.57 -16.26 18.42
C GLN A 327 10.15 -16.61 17.91
N VAL A 328 9.69 -15.97 16.83
CA VAL A 328 8.40 -16.28 16.20
C VAL A 328 8.53 -17.61 15.44
N ASP A 329 7.48 -18.43 15.49
CA ASP A 329 7.40 -19.63 14.66
C ASP A 329 6.98 -19.25 13.23
N PHE A 330 7.92 -19.38 12.29
CA PHE A 330 7.71 -19.14 10.86
C PHE A 330 7.44 -20.41 10.05
N SER A 331 7.24 -21.56 10.69
CA SER A 331 7.06 -22.86 10.00
C SER A 331 5.89 -22.86 9.02
N GLN A 332 4.86 -22.07 9.30
CA GLN A 332 3.66 -21.92 8.45
C GLN A 332 3.75 -20.78 7.44
N LEU A 333 4.78 -19.93 7.52
CA LEU A 333 4.94 -18.81 6.61
C LEU A 333 5.22 -19.33 5.18
N SER A 334 4.27 -19.16 4.28
CA SER A 334 4.41 -19.56 2.88
C SER A 334 5.25 -18.54 2.13
N PHE A 335 4.91 -17.25 2.26
CA PHE A 335 5.64 -16.17 1.63
C PHE A 335 5.49 -14.84 2.35
N ALA A 336 6.47 -13.96 2.13
CA ALA A 336 6.50 -12.57 2.58
C ALA A 336 6.69 -11.65 1.37
N ILE A 337 5.75 -10.74 1.14
CA ILE A 337 5.80 -9.77 0.04
C ILE A 337 6.37 -8.45 0.55
N SER A 338 7.32 -7.87 -0.18
CA SER A 338 7.81 -6.52 0.03
C SER A 338 7.37 -5.63 -1.12
N GLY A 339 6.74 -4.50 -0.81
CA GLY A 339 6.25 -3.57 -1.82
C GLY A 339 6.14 -2.13 -1.33
N GLY A 340 5.77 -1.21 -2.24
CA GLY A 340 5.58 0.21 -1.93
C GLY A 340 6.86 1.05 -1.86
N MET A 341 8.02 0.43 -1.76
CA MET A 341 9.35 1.04 -1.87
C MET A 341 10.38 -0.02 -2.23
N ALA A 342 11.55 0.40 -2.73
CA ALA A 342 12.64 -0.50 -3.05
C ALA A 342 13.08 -1.31 -1.81
N THR A 343 13.33 -2.60 -2.02
CA THR A 343 13.85 -3.51 -0.99
C THR A 343 15.37 -3.55 -1.09
N GLN A 344 16.04 -3.26 0.01
CA GLN A 344 17.51 -3.32 0.08
C GLN A 344 17.98 -4.77 0.22
N ALA A 345 18.99 -5.16 -0.55
CA ALA A 345 19.54 -6.52 -0.53
C ALA A 345 19.98 -6.97 0.88
N ALA A 346 20.57 -6.06 1.67
CA ALA A 346 20.95 -6.33 3.05
C ALA A 346 19.77 -6.66 3.95
N VAL A 347 18.63 -5.99 3.75
CA VAL A 347 17.38 -6.23 4.49
C VAL A 347 16.77 -7.57 4.07
N ALA A 348 16.72 -7.86 2.78
CA ALA A 348 16.22 -9.12 2.25
C ALA A 348 17.02 -10.32 2.78
N LYS A 349 18.35 -10.22 2.78
CA LYS A 349 19.25 -11.24 3.34
C LYS A 349 18.97 -11.48 4.83
N LYS A 350 18.86 -10.40 5.61
CA LYS A 350 18.59 -10.48 7.05
C LYS A 350 17.22 -11.09 7.34
N TRP A 351 16.20 -10.70 6.56
CA TRP A 351 14.86 -11.25 6.66
C TRP A 351 14.87 -12.77 6.44
N LYS A 352 15.52 -13.24 5.36
CA LYS A 352 15.64 -14.67 5.06
C LYS A 352 16.35 -15.44 6.18
N GLN A 353 17.43 -14.87 6.76
CA GLN A 353 18.14 -15.48 7.89
C GLN A 353 17.25 -15.67 9.12
N VAL A 354 16.31 -14.75 9.37
CA VAL A 354 15.42 -14.81 10.54
C VAL A 354 14.20 -15.68 10.28
N THR A 355 13.58 -15.59 9.11
CA THR A 355 12.30 -16.24 8.82
C THR A 355 12.41 -17.55 8.04
N GLY A 356 13.57 -17.82 7.45
CA GLY A 356 13.77 -18.95 6.53
C GLY A 356 13.09 -18.74 5.16
N ARG A 357 12.46 -17.58 4.90
CA ARG A 357 11.77 -17.26 3.63
C ARG A 357 12.33 -15.99 3.01
N PRO A 358 12.51 -15.95 1.67
CA PRO A 358 12.93 -14.73 1.00
C PRO A 358 11.87 -13.63 1.10
N LEU A 359 12.28 -12.36 0.95
CA LEU A 359 11.36 -11.29 0.63
C LEU A 359 11.10 -11.29 -0.88
N ILE A 360 9.84 -11.43 -1.25
CA ILE A 360 9.35 -11.43 -2.63
C ILE A 360 8.95 -10.00 -2.96
N GLU A 361 9.61 -9.39 -3.93
CA GLU A 361 9.28 -8.03 -4.32
C GLU A 361 8.04 -7.98 -5.20
N GLY A 362 7.21 -6.96 -4.97
CA GLY A 362 6.10 -6.58 -5.82
C GLY A 362 6.13 -5.08 -6.10
N TYR A 363 5.74 -4.70 -7.29
CA TYR A 363 5.66 -3.33 -7.78
C TYR A 363 4.26 -2.95 -8.20
N GLY A 364 3.94 -1.70 -7.96
CA GLY A 364 2.72 -1.08 -8.41
C GLY A 364 2.45 0.25 -7.75
N LEU A 365 1.37 0.87 -8.13
CA LEU A 365 0.94 2.20 -7.73
C LEU A 365 -0.53 2.18 -7.31
N SER A 366 -1.00 3.26 -6.69
CA SER A 366 -2.44 3.40 -6.43
C SER A 366 -3.24 3.34 -7.73
N GLU A 367 -2.69 3.88 -8.78
CA GLU A 367 -3.22 3.93 -10.13
C GLU A 367 -3.27 2.55 -10.83
N THR A 368 -2.65 1.51 -10.25
CA THR A 368 -2.67 0.13 -10.78
C THR A 368 -3.34 -0.89 -9.86
N SER A 369 -4.07 -0.49 -8.83
CA SER A 369 -5.02 -1.24 -7.98
C SER A 369 -4.50 -2.34 -7.02
N PRO A 370 -3.26 -2.48 -6.57
CA PRO A 370 -2.05 -1.76 -6.89
C PRO A 370 -1.06 -2.52 -7.76
N VAL A 371 -1.16 -3.89 -7.88
CA VAL A 371 -0.08 -4.76 -8.36
C VAL A 371 0.05 -4.72 -9.87
N ALA A 372 1.24 -4.34 -10.35
CA ALA A 372 1.59 -4.40 -11.76
C ALA A 372 2.61 -5.52 -12.05
N CYS A 373 3.61 -5.67 -11.16
CA CYS A 373 4.57 -6.77 -11.23
C CYS A 373 4.71 -7.45 -9.87
N VAL A 374 5.09 -8.72 -9.89
CA VAL A 374 5.47 -9.49 -8.71
C VAL A 374 6.49 -10.56 -9.10
N ASN A 375 7.46 -10.80 -8.24
CA ASN A 375 8.37 -11.92 -8.40
C ASN A 375 7.63 -13.25 -8.26
N ARG A 376 8.20 -14.33 -8.79
CA ARG A 376 7.71 -15.68 -8.57
C ARG A 376 7.69 -15.98 -7.07
N LEU A 377 6.66 -16.65 -6.61
CA LEU A 377 6.53 -16.99 -5.19
C LEU A 377 7.46 -18.16 -4.76
N ASP A 378 8.05 -18.86 -5.72
CA ASP A 378 8.98 -19.99 -5.54
C ASP A 378 10.46 -19.58 -5.60
N ILE A 379 10.78 -18.29 -5.59
CA ILE A 379 12.18 -17.85 -5.52
C ILE A 379 12.82 -18.27 -4.20
N GLU A 380 14.09 -18.65 -4.26
CA GLU A 380 14.86 -18.99 -3.06
C GLU A 380 15.70 -17.82 -2.56
N GLU A 381 16.08 -16.91 -3.46
CA GLU A 381 16.92 -15.75 -3.15
C GLU A 381 16.27 -14.46 -3.64
N PHE A 382 16.70 -13.36 -3.06
CA PHE A 382 16.32 -12.01 -3.48
C PHE A 382 16.86 -11.71 -4.88
N THR A 383 15.99 -11.27 -5.79
CA THR A 383 16.34 -11.08 -7.21
C THR A 383 16.88 -9.69 -7.53
N GLY A 384 16.61 -8.68 -6.70
CA GLY A 384 16.90 -7.27 -6.97
C GLY A 384 16.09 -6.68 -8.12
N GLY A 385 15.03 -7.37 -8.56
CA GLY A 385 14.04 -6.89 -9.51
C GLY A 385 12.64 -7.01 -8.94
N VAL A 386 11.71 -6.23 -9.46
CA VAL A 386 10.33 -6.17 -8.93
C VAL A 386 9.41 -7.26 -9.47
N GLY A 387 9.96 -8.20 -10.22
CA GLY A 387 9.24 -9.35 -10.75
C GLY A 387 8.79 -9.18 -12.19
N TYR A 388 7.83 -10.01 -12.56
CA TYR A 388 7.24 -10.06 -13.88
C TYR A 388 5.88 -9.36 -13.87
N PRO A 389 5.47 -8.74 -15.00
CA PRO A 389 4.09 -8.24 -15.14
C PRO A 389 3.09 -9.33 -14.79
N VAL A 390 2.04 -9.00 -14.03
CA VAL A 390 0.99 -9.98 -13.72
C VAL A 390 0.11 -10.24 -14.95
N SER A 391 -0.66 -11.33 -14.95
CA SER A 391 -1.54 -11.72 -16.06
C SER A 391 -2.33 -10.54 -16.62
N SER A 392 -2.54 -10.45 -17.95
CA SER A 392 -3.21 -9.35 -18.65
C SER A 392 -2.54 -7.98 -18.47
N THR A 393 -1.28 -7.93 -18.04
CA THR A 393 -0.54 -6.67 -17.86
C THR A 393 0.58 -6.57 -18.85
N ASP A 394 0.61 -5.45 -19.56
CA ASP A 394 1.69 -5.07 -20.48
C ASP A 394 2.55 -3.98 -19.86
N ILE A 395 3.87 -4.12 -20.01
CA ILE A 395 4.85 -3.09 -19.65
C ILE A 395 5.65 -2.70 -20.90
N SER A 396 5.74 -1.39 -21.14
CA SER A 396 6.57 -0.78 -22.18
C SER A 396 7.54 0.19 -21.50
N ILE A 397 8.81 0.10 -21.83
CA ILE A 397 9.82 1.06 -21.37
C ILE A 397 10.00 2.10 -22.46
N ARG A 398 9.89 3.39 -22.10
CA ARG A 398 9.85 4.48 -23.08
C ARG A 398 10.87 5.56 -22.81
N ASN A 399 11.45 6.10 -23.87
CA ASN A 399 12.34 7.25 -23.83
C ASN A 399 11.57 8.57 -23.64
N ASP A 400 12.28 9.69 -23.54
CA ASP A 400 11.70 11.02 -23.36
C ASP A 400 10.78 11.47 -24.51
N LYS A 401 10.91 10.84 -25.70
CA LYS A 401 10.02 11.09 -26.86
C LYS A 401 8.75 10.24 -26.80
N GLY A 402 8.63 9.32 -25.83
CA GLY A 402 7.52 8.38 -25.71
C GLY A 402 7.62 7.15 -26.63
N GLU A 403 8.79 6.93 -27.25
CA GLU A 403 9.07 5.76 -28.08
C GLU A 403 9.53 4.60 -27.21
N GLU A 404 9.10 3.38 -27.55
CA GLU A 404 9.54 2.17 -26.87
C GLU A 404 11.02 1.91 -27.14
N VAL A 405 11.78 1.59 -26.07
CA VAL A 405 13.21 1.27 -26.15
C VAL A 405 13.45 -0.24 -26.23
N ALA A 406 14.64 -0.66 -26.60
CA ALA A 406 15.01 -2.07 -26.65
C ALA A 406 15.09 -2.69 -25.24
N ILE A 407 14.94 -4.03 -25.17
CA ILE A 407 15.15 -4.80 -23.95
C ILE A 407 16.55 -4.55 -23.42
N GLY A 408 16.69 -4.30 -22.11
CA GLY A 408 17.93 -3.93 -21.45
C GLY A 408 18.19 -2.42 -21.41
N GLU A 409 17.48 -1.61 -22.20
CA GLU A 409 17.61 -0.16 -22.16
C GLU A 409 16.71 0.45 -21.10
N THR A 410 17.16 1.57 -20.52
CA THR A 410 16.46 2.27 -19.44
C THR A 410 15.55 3.36 -19.99
N GLY A 411 14.35 3.47 -19.45
CA GLY A 411 13.38 4.52 -19.75
C GLY A 411 12.25 4.57 -18.75
N GLU A 412 11.20 5.36 -19.03
CA GLU A 412 10.00 5.42 -18.20
C GLU A 412 9.21 4.12 -18.31
N ILE A 413 8.85 3.53 -17.17
CA ILE A 413 7.96 2.37 -17.11
C ILE A 413 6.54 2.84 -17.41
N CYS A 414 5.94 2.30 -18.45
CA CYS A 414 4.55 2.55 -18.84
C CYS A 414 3.75 1.25 -18.73
N ILE A 415 2.55 1.30 -18.16
CA ILE A 415 1.75 0.11 -17.80
C ILE A 415 0.39 0.14 -18.50
N LYS A 416 -0.01 -0.98 -19.06
CA LYS A 416 -1.36 -1.18 -19.59
C LYS A 416 -1.92 -2.49 -19.05
N GLY A 417 -3.17 -2.45 -18.55
CA GLY A 417 -3.83 -3.63 -18.00
C GLY A 417 -5.18 -3.30 -17.40
N PRO A 418 -6.02 -4.31 -17.12
CA PRO A 418 -7.38 -4.12 -16.62
C PRO A 418 -7.42 -3.52 -15.21
N GLN A 419 -6.34 -3.62 -14.44
CA GLN A 419 -6.20 -3.06 -13.10
C GLN A 419 -5.84 -1.56 -13.11
N VAL A 420 -5.52 -0.96 -14.25
CA VAL A 420 -5.16 0.47 -14.34
C VAL A 420 -6.40 1.33 -14.13
N MET A 421 -6.25 2.41 -13.36
CA MET A 421 -7.31 3.36 -13.02
C MET A 421 -8.04 3.91 -14.24
N ALA A 422 -9.27 4.38 -14.03
CA ALA A 422 -10.02 5.09 -15.08
C ALA A 422 -9.52 6.51 -15.33
N GLY A 423 -8.80 7.12 -14.38
CA GLY A 423 -8.27 8.47 -14.45
C GLY A 423 -8.25 9.14 -13.08
N TYR A 424 -7.95 10.43 -13.03
CA TYR A 424 -8.00 11.25 -11.81
C TYR A 424 -9.33 11.99 -11.69
N TRP A 425 -9.87 11.97 -10.48
CA TRP A 425 -11.15 12.59 -10.14
C TRP A 425 -11.13 14.09 -10.44
N GLN A 426 -12.10 14.53 -11.25
CA GLN A 426 -12.27 15.94 -11.66
C GLN A 426 -11.02 16.60 -12.29
N GLN A 427 -10.07 15.79 -12.81
CA GLN A 427 -8.83 16.26 -13.41
C GLN A 427 -8.60 15.65 -14.81
N PRO A 428 -9.40 15.99 -15.81
CA PRO A 428 -9.28 15.41 -17.16
C PRO A 428 -7.94 15.72 -17.85
N GLU A 429 -7.38 16.91 -17.64
CA GLU A 429 -6.09 17.29 -18.22
C GLU A 429 -4.92 16.48 -17.62
N GLU A 430 -4.93 16.27 -16.31
CA GLU A 430 -3.93 15.45 -15.64
C GLU A 430 -4.09 13.98 -16.01
N THR A 431 -5.32 13.52 -16.19
CA THR A 431 -5.60 12.17 -16.72
C THR A 431 -5.01 12.02 -18.11
N ALA A 432 -5.27 12.94 -19.02
CA ALA A 432 -4.75 12.89 -20.39
C ALA A 432 -3.21 12.89 -20.44
N LYS A 433 -2.54 13.66 -19.58
CA LYS A 433 -1.06 13.68 -19.45
C LYS A 433 -0.48 12.39 -18.90
N SER A 434 -1.26 11.66 -18.10
CA SER A 434 -0.83 10.43 -17.43
C SER A 434 -0.92 9.19 -18.31
N PHE A 435 -1.48 9.31 -19.51
CA PHE A 435 -1.56 8.21 -20.47
C PHE A 435 -0.85 8.56 -21.78
N THR A 436 -0.26 7.55 -22.39
CA THR A 436 0.28 7.64 -23.75
C THR A 436 -0.85 7.57 -24.77
N SER A 437 -0.59 7.97 -26.02
CA SER A 437 -1.59 7.94 -27.10
C SER A 437 -2.11 6.53 -27.42
N ASP A 438 -1.34 5.48 -27.09
CA ASP A 438 -1.70 4.06 -27.26
C ASP A 438 -2.24 3.41 -25.97
N GLY A 439 -2.50 4.23 -24.93
CA GLY A 439 -3.25 3.85 -23.74
C GLY A 439 -2.44 3.23 -22.60
N TYR A 440 -1.11 3.41 -22.56
CA TYR A 440 -0.30 3.03 -21.42
C TYR A 440 -0.30 4.16 -20.36
N PHE A 441 -0.45 3.79 -19.11
CA PHE A 441 -0.29 4.70 -17.98
C PHE A 441 1.20 4.97 -17.71
N ARG A 442 1.58 6.23 -17.65
CA ARG A 442 2.92 6.72 -17.37
C ARG A 442 3.15 6.75 -15.86
N THR A 443 4.06 5.93 -15.36
CA THR A 443 4.25 5.78 -13.91
C THR A 443 5.10 6.88 -13.28
N GLY A 444 5.95 7.54 -14.08
CA GLY A 444 7.00 8.42 -13.59
C GLY A 444 8.14 7.68 -12.90
N ASP A 445 8.18 6.35 -12.97
CA ASP A 445 9.27 5.51 -12.48
C ASP A 445 10.16 5.12 -13.67
N VAL A 446 11.48 5.14 -13.46
CA VAL A 446 12.50 4.74 -14.44
C VAL A 446 12.92 3.31 -14.20
N GLY A 447 13.00 2.52 -15.25
CA GLY A 447 13.43 1.13 -15.15
C GLY A 447 13.78 0.52 -16.49
N LEU A 448 13.94 -0.78 -16.50
CA LEU A 448 14.21 -1.59 -17.69
C LEU A 448 13.53 -2.95 -17.58
N ILE A 449 13.36 -3.62 -18.70
CA ILE A 449 13.05 -5.04 -18.78
C ILE A 449 14.35 -5.77 -19.15
N ALA A 450 14.79 -6.68 -18.29
CA ALA A 450 15.98 -7.51 -18.55
C ALA A 450 15.69 -8.57 -19.62
N GLU A 451 16.72 -9.22 -20.15
CA GLU A 451 16.61 -10.25 -21.21
C GLU A 451 15.70 -11.42 -20.81
N ASP A 452 15.66 -11.76 -19.51
CA ASP A 452 14.78 -12.77 -18.93
C ASP A 452 13.35 -12.26 -18.64
N GLY A 453 13.02 -11.03 -19.05
CA GLY A 453 11.71 -10.41 -18.83
C GLY A 453 11.51 -9.84 -17.42
N LEU A 454 12.52 -9.93 -16.51
CA LEU A 454 12.42 -9.37 -15.18
C LEU A 454 12.43 -7.84 -15.23
N VAL A 455 11.44 -7.21 -14.63
CA VAL A 455 11.37 -5.74 -14.52
C VAL A 455 12.26 -5.27 -13.37
N ARG A 456 13.10 -4.28 -13.65
CA ARG A 456 13.96 -3.63 -12.66
C ARG A 456 13.66 -2.14 -12.60
N ILE A 457 13.50 -1.60 -11.41
CA ILE A 457 13.31 -0.16 -11.18
C ILE A 457 14.65 0.45 -10.80
N ALA A 458 15.03 1.51 -11.52
CA ALA A 458 16.19 2.30 -11.18
C ALA A 458 15.84 3.35 -10.11
N ASP A 459 14.89 4.24 -10.42
CA ASP A 459 14.38 5.26 -9.49
C ASP A 459 13.13 5.96 -10.05
N ARG A 460 12.77 7.10 -9.46
CA ARG A 460 11.75 8.01 -9.99
C ARG A 460 12.36 9.12 -10.83
N ILE A 461 11.73 9.47 -11.95
CA ILE A 461 12.18 10.57 -12.82
C ILE A 461 12.45 11.84 -12.02
N LYS A 462 11.58 12.19 -11.08
CA LYS A 462 11.67 13.40 -10.25
C LYS A 462 12.75 13.37 -9.16
N ASP A 463 13.24 12.20 -8.80
CA ASP A 463 14.25 12.01 -7.75
C ASP A 463 15.64 11.76 -8.36
N MET A 464 15.71 11.51 -9.66
CA MET A 464 16.96 11.35 -10.42
C MET A 464 17.83 12.62 -10.27
N ILE A 465 19.12 12.43 -10.06
CA ILE A 465 20.10 13.49 -9.86
C ILE A 465 20.93 13.62 -11.12
N LEU A 466 21.03 14.83 -11.67
CA LEU A 466 21.78 15.08 -12.90
C LEU A 466 23.16 15.66 -12.59
N VAL A 467 24.17 14.79 -12.46
CA VAL A 467 25.55 15.19 -12.14
C VAL A 467 26.36 15.32 -13.43
N SER A 468 26.72 16.54 -13.83
CA SER A 468 27.50 16.81 -15.06
C SER A 468 26.93 16.15 -16.32
N GLY A 469 25.59 16.05 -16.42
CA GLY A 469 24.90 15.39 -17.53
C GLY A 469 24.71 13.87 -17.38
N PHE A 470 25.21 13.27 -16.31
CA PHE A 470 25.02 11.84 -16.01
C PHE A 470 23.89 11.63 -15.02
N ASN A 471 23.03 10.68 -15.31
CA ASN A 471 21.97 10.27 -14.42
C ASN A 471 22.50 9.48 -13.23
N VAL A 472 22.22 9.94 -12.02
CA VAL A 472 22.49 9.22 -10.77
C VAL A 472 21.16 8.89 -10.12
N TYR A 473 20.97 7.63 -9.81
CA TYR A 473 19.75 7.11 -9.20
C TYR A 473 19.94 7.00 -7.69
N PRO A 474 19.21 7.77 -6.87
CA PRO A 474 19.29 7.71 -5.42
C PRO A 474 19.26 6.30 -4.84
N ASN A 475 18.38 5.42 -5.34
CA ASN A 475 18.25 4.05 -4.85
C ASN A 475 19.55 3.24 -4.98
N GLU A 476 20.33 3.43 -6.05
CA GLU A 476 21.62 2.75 -6.25
C GLU A 476 22.63 3.16 -5.17
N VAL A 477 22.68 4.44 -4.86
CA VAL A 477 23.60 4.98 -3.83
C VAL A 477 23.14 4.57 -2.43
N GLU A 478 21.82 4.60 -2.17
CA GLU A 478 21.22 4.16 -0.91
C GLU A 478 21.50 2.67 -0.65
N ASP A 479 21.42 1.81 -1.67
CA ASP A 479 21.72 0.38 -1.54
C ASP A 479 23.20 0.14 -1.16
N VAL A 480 24.14 0.88 -1.77
CA VAL A 480 25.55 0.81 -1.41
C VAL A 480 25.80 1.27 0.03
N LEU A 481 25.16 2.38 0.45
CA LEU A 481 25.26 2.87 1.82
C LEU A 481 24.68 1.87 2.83
N ALA A 482 23.54 1.25 2.52
CA ALA A 482 22.88 0.27 3.39
C ALA A 482 23.68 -1.05 3.57
N GLN A 483 24.61 -1.35 2.67
CA GLN A 483 25.54 -2.49 2.82
C GLN A 483 26.63 -2.22 3.88
N HIS A 484 26.84 -0.97 4.28
CA HIS A 484 27.81 -0.66 5.32
C HIS A 484 27.34 -1.19 6.68
N PRO A 485 28.20 -1.88 7.47
CA PRO A 485 27.78 -2.56 8.72
C PRO A 485 27.04 -1.67 9.72
N ASN A 486 27.46 -0.41 9.83
CA ASN A 486 26.92 0.54 10.80
C ASN A 486 25.73 1.35 10.29
N VAL A 487 25.34 1.25 9.02
CA VAL A 487 24.17 1.97 8.49
C VAL A 487 22.89 1.21 8.75
N ALA A 488 21.96 1.84 9.44
CA ALA A 488 20.59 1.33 9.66
C ALA A 488 19.65 1.75 8.54
N GLU A 489 19.74 3.02 8.10
CA GLU A 489 18.93 3.61 7.04
C GLU A 489 19.76 4.62 6.25
N ALA A 490 19.42 4.78 4.97
CA ALA A 490 20.03 5.78 4.11
C ALA A 490 18.96 6.46 3.25
N ALA A 491 19.19 7.74 2.95
CA ALA A 491 18.42 8.51 1.97
C ALA A 491 19.38 9.39 1.15
N VAL A 492 19.10 9.51 -0.14
CA VAL A 492 19.95 10.27 -1.07
C VAL A 492 19.10 11.26 -1.85
N ILE A 493 19.61 12.49 -1.99
CA ILE A 493 18.98 13.56 -2.77
C ILE A 493 19.99 14.28 -3.66
N GLY A 494 19.49 14.91 -4.72
CA GLY A 494 20.22 15.91 -5.48
C GLY A 494 20.17 17.27 -4.80
N VAL A 495 21.28 17.96 -4.77
CA VAL A 495 21.38 19.35 -4.32
C VAL A 495 22.07 20.18 -5.41
N PRO A 496 21.70 21.48 -5.60
CA PRO A 496 22.35 22.34 -6.58
C PRO A 496 23.85 22.45 -6.35
N ASP A 497 24.62 22.38 -7.42
CA ASP A 497 26.08 22.49 -7.42
C ASP A 497 26.55 23.35 -8.59
N GLN A 498 27.45 24.31 -8.33
CA GLN A 498 27.92 25.28 -9.33
C GLN A 498 28.74 24.64 -10.47
N HIS A 499 29.36 23.49 -10.25
CA HIS A 499 30.26 22.85 -11.22
C HIS A 499 29.60 21.69 -11.98
N SER A 500 28.73 20.95 -11.32
CA SER A 500 28.09 19.74 -11.88
C SER A 500 26.61 19.89 -12.17
N GLY A 501 26.01 21.05 -11.95
CA GLY A 501 24.57 21.27 -11.99
C GLY A 501 23.90 20.77 -10.71
N GLU A 502 23.98 19.48 -10.43
CA GLU A 502 23.61 18.89 -9.15
C GLU A 502 24.78 18.06 -8.57
N ALA A 503 24.75 17.85 -7.26
CA ALA A 503 25.63 16.96 -6.53
C ALA A 503 24.81 15.98 -5.68
N VAL A 504 25.37 14.79 -5.47
CA VAL A 504 24.77 13.76 -4.61
C VAL A 504 25.02 14.12 -3.15
N ARG A 505 23.95 14.17 -2.34
CA ARG A 505 24.00 14.32 -0.88
C ARG A 505 23.27 13.16 -0.23
N ALA A 506 23.92 12.55 0.77
CA ALA A 506 23.37 11.43 1.49
C ALA A 506 23.09 11.76 2.96
N PHE A 507 22.07 11.12 3.52
CA PHE A 507 21.72 11.13 4.93
C PHE A 507 21.67 9.69 5.41
N VAL A 508 22.34 9.40 6.54
CA VAL A 508 22.42 8.06 7.10
C VAL A 508 21.97 8.05 8.56
N VAL A 509 21.33 6.96 8.96
CA VAL A 509 21.04 6.67 10.37
C VAL A 509 21.98 5.56 10.80
N SER A 510 22.75 5.79 11.85
CA SER A 510 23.67 4.82 12.41
C SER A 510 22.96 3.78 13.26
N ARG A 511 23.46 2.52 13.25
CA ARG A 511 22.91 1.43 14.08
C ARG A 511 23.24 1.59 15.57
N ASP A 512 24.41 2.14 15.87
CA ASP A 512 24.91 2.31 17.24
C ASP A 512 24.66 3.71 17.80
N GLY A 513 24.01 4.59 17.05
CA GLY A 513 23.70 5.96 17.42
C GLY A 513 24.89 6.92 17.38
N ARG A 514 26.08 6.48 16.92
CA ARG A 514 27.25 7.33 16.78
C ARG A 514 27.23 8.08 15.46
N THR A 515 27.82 9.27 15.44
CA THR A 515 28.08 9.99 14.19
C THR A 515 29.08 9.20 13.36
N MET A 516 28.76 8.98 12.09
CA MET A 516 29.63 8.30 11.14
C MET A 516 30.59 9.32 10.51
N ASP A 517 31.80 8.91 10.26
CA ASP A 517 32.78 9.75 9.59
C ASP A 517 32.44 9.89 8.09
N ASP A 518 32.31 11.12 7.63
CA ASP A 518 31.94 11.43 6.24
C ASP A 518 32.96 10.91 5.24
N GLU A 519 34.26 11.02 5.53
CA GLU A 519 35.30 10.56 4.63
C GLU A 519 35.40 9.02 4.58
N GLU A 520 35.25 8.35 5.72
CA GLU A 520 35.18 6.88 5.77
C GLU A 520 34.02 6.37 4.92
N MET A 521 32.87 6.99 5.04
CA MET A 521 31.69 6.63 4.27
C MET A 521 31.84 6.93 2.78
N ARG A 522 32.53 8.01 2.42
CA ARG A 522 32.83 8.30 1.01
C ARG A 522 33.87 7.33 0.42
N VAL A 523 34.85 6.90 1.20
CA VAL A 523 35.79 5.84 0.79
C VAL A 523 35.04 4.55 0.49
N TRP A 524 34.10 4.13 1.40
CA TRP A 524 33.24 2.98 1.18
C TRP A 524 32.46 3.06 -0.13
N CYS A 525 31.91 4.25 -0.44
CA CYS A 525 31.17 4.48 -1.68
C CYS A 525 32.08 4.45 -2.91
N ARG A 526 33.30 5.02 -2.84
CA ARG A 526 34.27 5.03 -3.96
C ARG A 526 34.68 3.63 -4.39
N GLU A 527 34.72 2.67 -3.48
CA GLU A 527 35.04 1.28 -3.79
C GLU A 527 33.96 0.57 -4.63
N LYS A 528 32.72 1.10 -4.63
CA LYS A 528 31.55 0.43 -5.20
C LYS A 528 30.79 1.24 -6.24
N LEU A 529 31.04 2.55 -6.31
CA LEU A 529 30.36 3.48 -7.19
C LEU A 529 31.33 4.22 -8.10
N THR A 530 30.87 4.53 -9.31
CA THR A 530 31.59 5.44 -10.19
C THR A 530 31.67 6.84 -9.54
N GLY A 531 32.79 7.54 -9.73
CA GLY A 531 33.11 8.76 -9.00
C GLY A 531 32.03 9.84 -8.98
N TYR A 532 31.28 10.04 -10.08
CA TYR A 532 30.20 11.03 -10.13
C TYR A 532 28.94 10.63 -9.31
N LYS A 533 28.82 9.34 -8.93
CA LYS A 533 27.73 8.83 -8.08
C LYS A 533 28.06 8.92 -6.59
N VAL A 534 29.33 9.11 -6.24
CA VAL A 534 29.78 9.18 -4.84
C VAL A 534 29.22 10.45 -4.19
N PRO A 535 28.55 10.34 -3.03
CA PRO A 535 28.04 11.52 -2.34
C PRO A 535 29.15 12.51 -2.00
N ARG A 536 28.93 13.78 -2.28
CA ARG A 536 29.88 14.84 -1.87
C ARG A 536 29.82 15.12 -0.38
N GLN A 537 28.68 14.88 0.23
CA GLN A 537 28.45 15.05 1.65
C GLN A 537 27.56 13.93 2.18
N ILE A 538 27.94 13.36 3.33
CA ILE A 538 27.16 12.34 4.03
C ILE A 538 26.90 12.83 5.45
N GLU A 539 25.64 13.00 5.80
CA GLU A 539 25.21 13.53 7.09
C GLU A 539 24.57 12.44 7.94
N THR A 540 25.08 12.27 9.18
CA THR A 540 24.45 11.35 10.15
C THR A 540 23.28 12.01 10.84
N ARG A 541 22.14 11.32 10.85
CA ARG A 541 20.91 11.76 11.51
C ARG A 541 20.41 10.74 12.52
N ALA A 542 19.66 11.21 13.52
CA ALA A 542 18.99 10.33 14.48
C ALA A 542 17.84 9.54 13.85
N SER A 543 17.17 10.12 12.86
CA SER A 543 16.08 9.49 12.09
C SER A 543 15.90 10.20 10.74
N LEU A 544 15.28 9.52 9.78
CA LEU A 544 14.87 10.10 8.51
C LEU A 544 13.35 10.40 8.51
N PRO A 545 12.90 11.45 7.80
CA PRO A 545 11.48 11.73 7.64
C PRO A 545 10.79 10.61 6.84
N LYS A 546 9.63 10.16 7.31
CA LYS A 546 8.91 9.02 6.70
C LYS A 546 7.42 9.26 6.63
N THR A 547 6.81 8.71 5.59
CA THR A 547 5.35 8.57 5.52
C THR A 547 4.83 7.65 6.63
N PRO A 548 3.53 7.64 6.92
CA PRO A 548 2.90 6.67 7.83
C PRO A 548 3.15 5.21 7.46
N VAL A 549 3.28 4.92 6.17
CA VAL A 549 3.60 3.57 5.66
C VAL A 549 5.10 3.24 5.73
N GLY A 550 5.94 4.15 6.25
CA GLY A 550 7.37 3.92 6.44
C GLY A 550 8.26 4.28 5.25
N LYS A 551 7.71 4.89 4.18
CA LYS A 551 8.49 5.36 3.03
C LYS A 551 9.23 6.65 3.38
N ILE A 552 10.53 6.72 3.04
CA ILE A 552 11.35 7.92 3.27
C ILE A 552 10.85 9.08 2.39
N LEU A 553 10.76 10.26 2.99
CA LEU A 553 10.30 11.50 2.36
C LEU A 553 11.50 12.33 1.88
N ARG A 554 12.10 11.94 0.73
CA ARG A 554 13.23 12.66 0.13
C ARG A 554 12.93 14.14 -0.13
N ARG A 555 11.65 14.48 -0.39
CA ARG A 555 11.22 15.87 -0.58
C ARG A 555 11.47 16.70 0.68
N GLU A 556 11.13 16.21 1.86
CA GLU A 556 11.36 16.95 3.12
C GLU A 556 12.85 17.20 3.35
N LEU A 557 13.69 16.19 3.09
CA LEU A 557 15.15 16.35 3.16
C LEU A 557 15.66 17.41 2.16
N ARG A 558 15.11 17.42 0.95
CA ARG A 558 15.47 18.41 -0.07
C ARG A 558 15.02 19.82 0.35
N ASP A 559 13.77 19.94 0.83
CA ASP A 559 13.22 21.22 1.30
C ASP A 559 13.99 21.79 2.51
N GLU A 560 14.47 20.93 3.43
CA GLU A 560 15.34 21.32 4.55
C GLU A 560 16.66 21.91 4.05
N VAL A 561 17.33 21.22 3.13
CA VAL A 561 18.63 21.67 2.58
C VAL A 561 18.50 22.96 1.79
N MET A 562 17.37 23.18 1.11
CA MET A 562 17.14 24.39 0.32
C MET A 562 16.75 25.61 1.17
N ARG A 563 16.36 25.43 2.44
CA ARG A 563 16.02 26.50 3.38
C ARG A 563 17.20 26.95 4.25
N GLY A 564 18.19 26.09 4.46
CA GLY A 564 19.38 26.35 5.29
C GLY A 564 20.55 26.79 4.49
#